data_0e37a778806639d5af0919d62df11b89
#
_entry.id   0e37a778806639d5af0919d62df11b89
#
_cell.length_a   1.000
_cell.length_b   1.000
_cell.length_c   1.000
_cell.angle_alpha   90.00
_cell.angle_beta   90.00
_cell.angle_gamma   90.00
#
_symmetry.space_group_name_H-M   'P 1'
#
loop_
_entity.id
_entity.type
_entity.pdbx_description
1 polymer ?
#
loop_
_entity_poly.entity_id
_entity_poly.type
_entity_poly.pdbx_seq_one_letter_code
_entity_poly.pdbx_strand_id
1 'polypeptide(L)'
;MSLFKLFVSSKDWHLHAFWLIVFLFAIVFVLEYATPSAYVFGYLYIGPILIASHHLSRRAVFTLTAIACILTMLNVWLPNFEIINAAMISNRIIATIAIVVTGMLSDRNRSYQQTVLQQQSQLKSQEQLARLREDFASTLTHDLKTPLLGAIETLKAFQQGSFGEVQSAQQPVLAMMMRSHRTTLQIVETLLDVYRNDNEGIQLNAVPVDLVKLTEEVTTTLRELAASRRIHISLNYGTSDFRKFLWVKGDPLQLQRVIANLLTNAIHHSSRGGKVEIALEPGSIYQTVKVIDTGAGVQSEEILHLFERFYQGQSDRQTKGSGLGLYLSRQIIEAHGGTIWAENGQAGGAVFAFRLPTLPHSPVV
;
A
#
# COMPACT_ATOMS: atom_id res chain seq x y z
N MET A 1 0.27 -24.01 -35.83
CA MET A 1 1.44 -23.12 -35.96
C MET A 1 2.40 -23.21 -34.73
N SER A 2 2.47 -24.37 -34.04
CA SER A 2 3.26 -24.56 -32.82
C SER A 2 4.39 -25.61 -32.91
N LEU A 3 4.59 -26.26 -34.04
CA LEU A 3 5.60 -27.35 -34.21
C LEU A 3 6.94 -26.89 -34.79
N PHE A 4 7.04 -25.66 -35.33
CA PHE A 4 8.29 -25.13 -35.93
C PHE A 4 9.21 -24.40 -34.93
N LYS A 5 8.78 -24.20 -33.69
CA LYS A 5 9.56 -23.48 -32.65
C LYS A 5 10.52 -24.36 -31.81
N LEU A 6 10.56 -25.65 -32.05
CA LEU A 6 11.25 -26.60 -31.15
C LEU A 6 12.67 -27.02 -31.56
N PHE A 7 13.21 -26.53 -32.70
CA PHE A 7 14.49 -27.07 -33.20
C PHE A 7 15.57 -26.07 -33.61
N VAL A 8 15.42 -24.76 -33.31
CA VAL A 8 16.49 -23.78 -33.58
C VAL A 8 16.91 -23.13 -32.29
N SER A 9 18.15 -23.38 -31.84
CA SER A 9 18.78 -22.68 -30.74
C SER A 9 18.67 -21.15 -30.97
N SER A 10 18.41 -20.37 -29.92
CA SER A 10 18.26 -18.92 -30.04
C SER A 10 19.50 -18.22 -30.66
N LYS A 11 20.64 -18.85 -30.58
CA LYS A 11 21.92 -18.40 -31.14
C LYS A 11 21.96 -18.56 -32.67
N ASP A 12 21.38 -19.66 -33.19
CA ASP A 12 21.32 -19.95 -34.63
C ASP A 12 20.34 -18.99 -35.37
N TRP A 13 19.25 -18.60 -34.69
CA TRP A 13 18.29 -17.65 -35.24
C TRP A 13 18.89 -16.26 -35.49
N HIS A 14 19.73 -15.76 -34.59
CA HIS A 14 20.42 -14.47 -34.78
C HIS A 14 21.42 -14.52 -35.96
N LEU A 15 22.08 -15.65 -36.14
CA LEU A 15 23.01 -15.85 -37.27
C LEU A 15 22.30 -15.87 -38.61
N HIS A 16 21.16 -16.57 -38.71
CA HIS A 16 20.34 -16.59 -39.92
C HIS A 16 19.74 -15.24 -40.25
N ALA A 17 19.24 -14.50 -39.25
CA ALA A 17 18.75 -13.14 -39.45
C ALA A 17 19.85 -12.19 -39.93
N PHE A 18 21.06 -12.30 -39.38
CA PHE A 18 22.22 -11.51 -39.81
C PHE A 18 22.55 -11.78 -41.29
N TRP A 19 22.69 -13.04 -41.69
CA TRP A 19 22.98 -13.38 -43.09
C TRP A 19 21.85 -12.99 -44.03
N LEU A 20 20.60 -13.07 -43.62
CA LEU A 20 19.46 -12.57 -44.40
C LEU A 20 19.56 -11.06 -44.64
N ILE A 21 19.87 -10.29 -43.61
CA ILE A 21 20.05 -8.82 -43.72
C ILE A 21 21.19 -8.50 -44.67
N VAL A 22 22.35 -9.17 -44.54
CA VAL A 22 23.50 -8.98 -45.42
C VAL A 22 23.16 -9.34 -46.84
N PHE A 23 22.45 -10.44 -47.08
CA PHE A 23 22.01 -10.89 -48.42
C PHE A 23 21.05 -9.90 -49.07
N LEU A 24 20.04 -9.42 -48.34
CA LEU A 24 19.11 -8.42 -48.82
C LEU A 24 19.80 -7.09 -49.13
N PHE A 25 20.73 -6.71 -48.27
CA PHE A 25 21.52 -5.50 -48.49
C PHE A 25 22.39 -5.59 -49.73
N ALA A 26 23.01 -6.75 -49.98
CA ALA A 26 23.80 -7.02 -51.19
C ALA A 26 22.94 -7.01 -52.46
N ILE A 27 21.73 -7.60 -52.41
CA ILE A 27 20.78 -7.53 -53.54
C ILE A 27 20.43 -6.09 -53.90
N VAL A 28 20.07 -5.30 -52.88
CA VAL A 28 19.72 -3.88 -53.13
C VAL A 28 20.91 -3.14 -53.69
N PHE A 29 22.10 -3.39 -53.17
CA PHE A 29 23.35 -2.80 -53.71
C PHE A 29 23.56 -3.14 -55.17
N VAL A 30 23.47 -4.42 -55.55
CA VAL A 30 23.63 -4.86 -56.95
C VAL A 30 22.56 -4.22 -57.83
N LEU A 31 21.28 -4.20 -57.42
CA LEU A 31 20.22 -3.57 -58.17
C LEU A 31 20.47 -2.09 -58.38
N GLU A 32 20.93 -1.39 -57.37
CA GLU A 32 21.15 0.06 -57.42
C GLU A 32 22.34 0.45 -58.33
N TYR A 33 23.38 -0.40 -58.41
CA TYR A 33 24.56 -0.10 -59.20
C TYR A 33 24.61 -0.76 -60.57
N ALA A 34 23.76 -1.83 -60.82
CA ALA A 34 23.64 -2.49 -62.12
C ALA A 34 22.58 -1.85 -63.04
N THR A 35 21.76 -0.95 -62.52
CA THR A 35 20.67 -0.33 -63.28
C THR A 35 21.01 1.15 -63.64
N PRO A 36 20.43 1.70 -64.71
CA PRO A 36 20.62 3.11 -65.06
C PRO A 36 20.26 4.04 -63.88
N SER A 37 20.98 5.16 -63.79
CA SER A 37 20.83 6.14 -62.70
C SER A 37 19.46 6.80 -62.58
N ALA A 38 18.62 6.70 -63.61
CA ALA A 38 17.23 7.14 -63.59
C ALA A 38 16.34 6.34 -62.61
N TYR A 39 16.70 5.08 -62.26
CA TYR A 39 15.99 4.25 -61.33
C TYR A 39 16.54 4.41 -59.91
N VAL A 40 15.68 4.48 -58.90
CA VAL A 40 16.06 4.63 -57.51
C VAL A 40 15.68 3.40 -56.71
N PHE A 41 16.62 2.47 -56.51
CA PHE A 41 16.43 1.28 -55.70
C PHE A 41 16.80 1.49 -54.24
N GLY A 42 17.37 2.63 -53.88
CA GLY A 42 17.73 2.96 -52.45
C GLY A 42 16.60 2.85 -51.46
N TYR A 43 15.35 3.02 -51.88
CA TYR A 43 14.19 2.77 -51.00
C TYR A 43 14.10 1.33 -50.49
N LEU A 44 14.63 0.36 -51.19
CA LEU A 44 14.58 -1.04 -50.80
C LEU A 44 15.47 -1.34 -49.56
N TYR A 45 16.44 -0.45 -49.22
CA TYR A 45 17.20 -0.57 -48.00
C TYR A 45 16.31 -0.46 -46.75
N ILE A 46 15.09 0.08 -46.84
CA ILE A 46 14.11 0.14 -45.75
C ILE A 46 13.82 -1.28 -45.22
N GLY A 47 13.66 -2.27 -46.11
CA GLY A 47 13.36 -3.64 -45.71
C GLY A 47 14.41 -4.26 -44.79
N PRO A 48 15.69 -4.36 -45.23
CA PRO A 48 16.77 -4.84 -44.36
C PRO A 48 16.93 -4.06 -43.05
N ILE A 49 16.74 -2.71 -43.06
CA ILE A 49 16.83 -1.88 -41.85
C ILE A 49 15.71 -2.22 -40.85
N LEU A 50 14.48 -2.45 -41.33
CA LEU A 50 13.36 -2.88 -40.49
C LEU A 50 13.63 -4.25 -39.88
N ILE A 51 14.13 -5.22 -40.66
CA ILE A 51 14.50 -6.54 -40.13
C ILE A 51 15.64 -6.40 -39.11
N ALA A 52 16.66 -5.60 -39.41
CA ALA A 52 17.77 -5.33 -38.52
C ALA A 52 17.34 -4.72 -37.19
N SER A 53 16.32 -3.87 -37.18
CA SER A 53 15.80 -3.23 -35.97
C SER A 53 15.24 -4.21 -34.97
N HIS A 54 14.74 -5.36 -35.41
CA HIS A 54 14.23 -6.41 -34.54
C HIS A 54 15.29 -7.38 -34.01
N HIS A 55 16.41 -7.58 -34.76
CA HIS A 55 17.38 -8.63 -34.47
C HIS A 55 18.78 -8.11 -34.06
N LEU A 56 19.14 -6.89 -34.44
CA LEU A 56 20.48 -6.35 -34.18
C LEU A 56 20.48 -5.28 -33.08
N SER A 57 21.68 -4.94 -32.61
CA SER A 57 21.87 -3.89 -31.62
C SER A 57 21.55 -2.50 -32.19
N ARG A 58 21.17 -1.55 -31.33
CA ARG A 58 20.90 -0.15 -31.70
C ARG A 58 22.04 0.46 -32.56
N ARG A 59 23.29 0.21 -32.17
CA ARG A 59 24.46 0.69 -32.89
C ARG A 59 24.55 0.12 -34.31
N ALA A 60 24.26 -1.17 -34.46
CA ALA A 60 24.28 -1.84 -35.77
C ALA A 60 23.19 -1.29 -36.71
N VAL A 61 21.99 -1.00 -36.19
CA VAL A 61 20.91 -0.38 -37.00
C VAL A 61 21.32 1.01 -37.50
N PHE A 62 21.87 1.84 -36.63
CA PHE A 62 22.38 3.17 -37.04
C PHE A 62 23.51 3.09 -38.04
N THR A 63 24.46 2.14 -37.88
CA THR A 63 25.54 1.97 -38.87
C THR A 63 25.03 1.48 -40.21
N LEU A 64 24.07 0.53 -40.24
CA LEU A 64 23.41 0.08 -41.47
C LEU A 64 22.63 1.20 -42.15
N THR A 65 21.90 2.00 -41.38
CA THR A 65 21.17 3.19 -41.91
C THR A 65 22.17 4.19 -42.53
N ALA A 66 23.26 4.47 -41.84
CA ALA A 66 24.28 5.38 -42.38
C ALA A 66 24.96 4.85 -43.67
N ILE A 67 25.28 3.56 -43.69
CA ILE A 67 25.83 2.90 -44.89
C ILE A 67 24.83 2.97 -46.05
N ALA A 68 23.54 2.68 -45.82
CA ALA A 68 22.49 2.78 -46.84
C ALA A 68 22.40 4.20 -47.41
N CYS A 69 22.42 5.21 -46.54
CA CYS A 69 22.40 6.62 -46.97
C CYS A 69 23.58 6.98 -47.83
N ILE A 70 24.78 6.55 -47.40
CA ILE A 70 26.05 6.83 -48.17
C ILE A 70 26.00 6.14 -49.52
N LEU A 71 25.59 4.86 -49.60
CA LEU A 71 25.50 4.12 -50.84
C LEU A 71 24.50 4.78 -51.82
N THR A 72 23.31 5.15 -51.31
CA THR A 72 22.26 5.80 -52.12
C THR A 72 22.75 7.14 -52.67
N MET A 73 23.52 7.92 -51.89
CA MET A 73 24.11 9.19 -52.37
C MET A 73 25.27 9.00 -53.32
N LEU A 74 26.16 8.02 -53.06
CA LEU A 74 27.29 7.74 -53.97
C LEU A 74 26.87 7.30 -55.36
N ASN A 75 25.73 6.67 -55.50
CA ASN A 75 25.22 6.27 -56.79
C ASN A 75 24.87 7.46 -57.74
N VAL A 76 24.85 8.68 -57.24
CA VAL A 76 24.76 9.89 -58.14
C VAL A 76 26.04 10.07 -58.93
N TRP A 77 27.19 9.65 -58.41
CA TRP A 77 28.52 10.02 -58.97
C TRP A 77 29.21 8.86 -59.69
N LEU A 78 28.86 7.63 -59.45
CA LEU A 78 29.61 6.45 -59.90
C LEU A 78 29.16 5.79 -61.23
N PRO A 79 27.88 5.74 -61.63
CA PRO A 79 27.52 5.12 -62.90
C PRO A 79 27.44 6.10 -64.06
N ASN A 80 28.31 5.85 -65.02
CA ASN A 80 28.12 6.19 -66.44
C ASN A 80 27.79 7.67 -66.77
N PHE A 81 28.73 8.59 -66.75
CA PHE A 81 28.81 9.84 -67.49
C PHE A 81 27.49 10.44 -68.06
N GLU A 82 26.34 10.07 -67.50
CA GLU A 82 25.06 10.66 -67.84
C GLU A 82 24.95 12.07 -67.28
N ILE A 83 24.28 12.97 -68.02
CA ILE A 83 24.06 14.35 -67.57
C ILE A 83 23.22 14.30 -66.30
N ILE A 84 23.80 14.72 -65.18
CA ILE A 84 23.11 14.76 -63.86
C ILE A 84 21.88 15.67 -63.98
N ASN A 85 20.69 15.10 -63.85
CA ASN A 85 19.42 15.83 -63.90
C ASN A 85 18.97 16.17 -62.47
N ALA A 86 18.36 17.34 -62.29
CA ALA A 86 17.83 17.78 -60.97
C ALA A 86 16.82 16.79 -60.36
N ALA A 87 16.04 16.07 -61.21
CA ALA A 87 15.12 15.03 -60.78
C ALA A 87 15.82 13.82 -60.11
N MET A 88 17.01 13.44 -60.63
CA MET A 88 17.83 12.36 -60.05
C MET A 88 18.31 12.70 -58.65
N ILE A 89 18.79 13.91 -58.46
CA ILE A 89 19.24 14.39 -57.14
C ILE A 89 18.09 14.44 -56.16
N SER A 90 16.96 15.00 -56.56
CA SER A 90 15.74 15.08 -55.74
C SER A 90 15.27 13.72 -55.28
N ASN A 91 15.22 12.74 -56.17
CA ASN A 91 14.81 11.38 -55.83
C ASN A 91 15.74 10.70 -54.85
N ARG A 92 17.05 10.91 -54.93
CA ARG A 92 18.05 10.38 -53.99
C ARG A 92 17.93 11.02 -52.62
N ILE A 93 17.69 12.35 -52.58
CA ILE A 93 17.44 13.05 -51.29
C ILE A 93 16.19 12.49 -50.62
N ILE A 94 15.09 12.30 -51.35
CA ILE A 94 13.86 11.75 -50.83
C ILE A 94 14.09 10.31 -50.28
N ALA A 95 14.80 9.46 -51.04
CA ALA A 95 15.13 8.10 -50.60
C ALA A 95 15.99 8.13 -49.31
N THR A 96 16.99 9.00 -49.25
CA THR A 96 17.83 9.15 -48.06
C THR A 96 17.01 9.61 -46.84
N ILE A 97 16.13 10.58 -47.02
CA ILE A 97 15.21 11.02 -45.94
C ILE A 97 14.34 9.85 -45.45
N ALA A 98 13.77 9.07 -46.38
CA ALA A 98 12.94 7.92 -46.05
C ALA A 98 13.73 6.86 -45.26
N ILE A 99 14.99 6.58 -45.65
CA ILE A 99 15.87 5.65 -44.94
C ILE A 99 16.18 6.16 -43.50
N VAL A 100 16.51 7.43 -43.36
CA VAL A 100 16.80 8.05 -42.04
C VAL A 100 15.57 8.03 -41.13
N VAL A 101 14.40 8.44 -41.68
CA VAL A 101 13.13 8.41 -40.93
C VAL A 101 12.79 6.98 -40.48
N THR A 102 12.99 5.99 -41.34
CA THR A 102 12.74 4.58 -41.01
C THR A 102 13.68 4.14 -39.88
N GLY A 103 14.97 4.45 -39.94
CA GLY A 103 15.92 4.14 -38.88
C GLY A 103 15.53 4.76 -37.53
N MET A 104 15.13 6.04 -37.53
CA MET A 104 14.68 6.75 -36.33
C MET A 104 13.38 6.17 -35.77
N LEU A 105 12.40 5.91 -36.61
CA LEU A 105 11.12 5.33 -36.18
C LEU A 105 11.30 3.92 -35.61
N SER A 106 12.16 3.11 -36.23
CA SER A 106 12.50 1.78 -35.74
C SER A 106 13.15 1.81 -34.35
N ASP A 107 14.09 2.72 -34.14
CA ASP A 107 14.72 2.91 -32.82
C ASP A 107 13.71 3.37 -31.78
N ARG A 108 12.86 4.33 -32.14
CA ARG A 108 11.81 4.83 -31.25
C ARG A 108 10.80 3.76 -30.88
N ASN A 109 10.35 2.97 -31.86
CA ASN A 109 9.41 1.87 -31.63
C ASN A 109 10.00 0.81 -30.68
N ARG A 110 11.28 0.47 -30.85
CA ARG A 110 12.01 -0.45 -29.95
C ARG A 110 12.04 0.06 -28.51
N SER A 111 12.37 1.37 -28.35
CA SER A 111 12.39 1.99 -27.01
C SER A 111 11.01 1.98 -26.36
N TYR A 112 9.95 2.25 -27.10
CA TYR A 112 8.58 2.14 -26.61
C TYR A 112 8.24 0.72 -26.16
N GLN A 113 8.53 -0.28 -26.99
CA GLN A 113 8.26 -1.68 -26.61
C GLN A 113 9.00 -2.11 -25.35
N GLN A 114 10.26 -1.70 -25.19
CA GLN A 114 11.03 -1.99 -23.96
C GLN A 114 10.41 -1.33 -22.73
N THR A 115 9.99 -0.07 -22.85
CA THR A 115 9.33 0.66 -21.75
C THR A 115 8.00 -0.01 -21.37
N VAL A 116 7.19 -0.39 -22.34
CA VAL A 116 5.91 -1.09 -22.12
C VAL A 116 6.13 -2.43 -21.41
N LEU A 117 7.11 -3.23 -21.86
CA LEU A 117 7.44 -4.51 -21.24
C LEU A 117 7.93 -4.34 -19.79
N GLN A 118 8.75 -3.31 -19.53
CA GLN A 118 9.18 -3.00 -18.17
C GLN A 118 8.01 -2.60 -17.27
N GLN A 119 7.13 -1.73 -17.75
CA GLN A 119 5.93 -1.33 -17.01
C GLN A 119 5.01 -2.51 -16.72
N GLN A 120 4.78 -3.38 -17.70
CA GLN A 120 3.99 -4.59 -17.51
C GLN A 120 4.63 -5.55 -16.49
N SER A 121 5.95 -5.70 -16.51
CA SER A 121 6.67 -6.51 -15.53
C SER A 121 6.54 -5.94 -14.12
N GLN A 122 6.66 -4.61 -13.97
CA GLN A 122 6.49 -3.93 -12.68
C GLN A 122 5.05 -4.09 -12.15
N LEU A 123 4.05 -3.88 -13.00
CA LEU A 123 2.64 -4.07 -12.63
C LEU A 123 2.37 -5.49 -12.17
N LYS A 124 2.83 -6.49 -12.92
CA LYS A 124 2.69 -7.91 -12.53
C LYS A 124 3.36 -8.21 -11.20
N SER A 125 4.55 -7.66 -10.95
CA SER A 125 5.24 -7.83 -9.67
C SER A 125 4.46 -7.19 -8.52
N GLN A 126 3.89 -5.99 -8.73
CA GLN A 126 3.05 -5.33 -7.73
C GLN A 126 1.76 -6.12 -7.46
N GLU A 127 1.08 -6.62 -8.50
CA GLU A 127 -0.11 -7.47 -8.35
C GLU A 127 0.20 -8.78 -7.61
N GLN A 128 1.34 -9.41 -7.89
CA GLN A 128 1.76 -10.62 -7.18
C GLN A 128 2.04 -10.34 -5.71
N LEU A 129 2.72 -9.23 -5.40
CA LEU A 129 2.96 -8.82 -4.02
C LEU A 129 1.66 -8.49 -3.29
N ALA A 130 0.71 -7.82 -3.95
CA ALA A 130 -0.60 -7.53 -3.38
C ALA A 130 -1.38 -8.83 -3.05
N ARG A 131 -1.44 -9.77 -3.99
CA ARG A 131 -2.09 -11.09 -3.78
C ARG A 131 -1.42 -11.91 -2.67
N LEU A 132 -0.08 -11.98 -2.67
CA LEU A 132 0.64 -12.68 -1.60
C LEU A 132 0.36 -12.07 -0.23
N ARG A 133 0.21 -10.75 -0.16
CA ARG A 133 -0.16 -10.04 1.06
C ARG A 133 -1.59 -10.38 1.51
N GLU A 134 -2.54 -10.41 0.59
CA GLU A 134 -3.94 -10.72 0.86
C GLU A 134 -4.12 -12.18 1.30
N ASP A 135 -3.52 -13.12 0.58
CA ASP A 135 -3.52 -14.54 0.93
C ASP A 135 -2.87 -14.79 2.30
N PHE A 136 -1.75 -14.10 2.58
CA PHE A 136 -1.07 -14.18 3.87
C PHE A 136 -1.98 -13.69 5.01
N ALA A 137 -2.64 -12.54 4.86
CA ALA A 137 -3.54 -12.02 5.88
C ALA A 137 -4.74 -12.94 6.11
N SER A 138 -5.37 -13.43 5.04
CA SER A 138 -6.52 -14.33 5.11
C SER A 138 -6.16 -15.67 5.76
N THR A 139 -5.06 -16.29 5.31
CA THR A 139 -4.58 -17.58 5.83
C THR A 139 -4.17 -17.48 7.29
N LEU A 140 -3.37 -16.47 7.65
CA LEU A 140 -3.00 -16.25 9.05
C LEU A 140 -4.20 -15.99 9.96
N THR A 141 -5.22 -15.29 9.46
CA THR A 141 -6.45 -15.05 10.24
C THR A 141 -7.10 -16.36 10.65
N HIS A 142 -7.34 -17.24 9.69
CA HIS A 142 -7.99 -18.51 9.93
C HIS A 142 -7.11 -19.46 10.77
N ASP A 143 -5.85 -19.60 10.39
CA ASP A 143 -4.94 -20.59 10.94
C ASP A 143 -4.44 -20.26 12.35
N LEU A 144 -4.42 -18.97 12.73
CA LEU A 144 -4.10 -18.56 14.09
C LEU A 144 -5.36 -18.42 14.97
N LYS A 145 -6.47 -17.97 14.41
CA LYS A 145 -7.71 -17.78 15.17
C LYS A 145 -8.33 -19.10 15.62
N THR A 146 -8.35 -20.10 14.75
CA THR A 146 -8.97 -21.40 15.02
C THR A 146 -8.36 -22.13 16.22
N PRO A 147 -7.01 -22.33 16.31
CA PRO A 147 -6.40 -22.99 17.47
C PRO A 147 -6.55 -22.17 18.77
N LEU A 148 -6.51 -20.83 18.69
CA LEU A 148 -6.68 -19.98 19.86
C LEU A 148 -8.11 -20.06 20.41
N LEU A 149 -9.11 -20.05 19.54
CA LEU A 149 -10.51 -20.25 19.93
C LEU A 149 -10.73 -21.65 20.52
N GLY A 150 -10.16 -22.67 19.90
CA GLY A 150 -10.21 -24.04 20.42
C GLY A 150 -9.60 -24.14 21.83
N ALA A 151 -8.45 -23.52 22.07
CA ALA A 151 -7.82 -23.48 23.38
C ALA A 151 -8.69 -22.73 24.42
N ILE A 152 -9.28 -21.59 24.05
CA ILE A 152 -10.17 -20.81 24.92
C ILE A 152 -11.40 -21.62 25.30
N GLU A 153 -12.07 -22.27 24.35
CA GLU A 153 -13.27 -23.10 24.62
C GLU A 153 -12.91 -24.33 25.46
N THR A 154 -11.77 -24.97 25.22
CA THR A 154 -11.29 -26.07 26.04
C THR A 154 -11.04 -25.63 27.49
N LEU A 155 -10.36 -24.51 27.71
CA LEU A 155 -10.11 -23.95 29.04
C LEU A 155 -11.42 -23.57 29.74
N LYS A 156 -12.41 -23.05 29.02
CA LYS A 156 -13.75 -22.75 29.53
C LYS A 156 -14.48 -24.01 29.95
N ALA A 157 -14.44 -25.08 29.16
CA ALA A 157 -15.01 -26.38 29.50
C ALA A 157 -14.35 -26.97 30.76
N PHE A 158 -13.04 -26.83 30.95
CA PHE A 158 -12.35 -27.17 32.19
C PHE A 158 -12.89 -26.38 33.38
N GLN A 159 -13.01 -25.07 33.27
CA GLN A 159 -13.52 -24.22 34.36
C GLN A 159 -14.99 -24.58 34.74
N GLN A 160 -15.77 -25.04 33.77
CA GLN A 160 -17.17 -25.47 33.97
C GLN A 160 -17.29 -26.90 34.53
N GLY A 161 -16.17 -27.60 34.75
CA GLY A 161 -16.15 -28.94 35.29
C GLY A 161 -16.52 -30.05 34.28
N SER A 162 -16.53 -29.76 32.95
CA SER A 162 -16.88 -30.74 31.92
C SER A 162 -15.90 -31.93 31.86
N PHE A 163 -14.70 -31.79 32.42
CA PHE A 163 -13.66 -32.82 32.48
C PHE A 163 -13.39 -33.31 33.92
N GLY A 164 -14.30 -33.02 34.85
CA GLY A 164 -14.16 -33.30 36.26
C GLY A 164 -13.99 -32.05 37.12
N GLU A 165 -13.99 -32.26 38.45
CA GLU A 165 -13.95 -31.16 39.41
C GLU A 165 -12.58 -30.47 39.41
N VAL A 166 -12.58 -29.15 39.24
CA VAL A 166 -11.34 -28.34 39.23
C VAL A 166 -10.95 -27.94 40.63
N GLN A 167 -9.77 -28.34 41.07
CA GLN A 167 -9.24 -27.99 42.39
C GLN A 167 -9.05 -26.48 42.51
N SER A 168 -9.23 -25.94 43.74
CA SER A 168 -9.10 -24.52 44.03
C SER A 168 -7.73 -23.95 43.62
N ALA A 169 -6.65 -24.75 43.72
CA ALA A 169 -5.31 -24.37 43.29
C ALA A 169 -5.14 -24.27 41.75
N GLN A 170 -5.96 -24.94 40.96
CA GLN A 170 -5.92 -24.96 39.50
C GLN A 170 -6.70 -23.80 38.88
N GLN A 171 -7.73 -23.28 39.55
CA GLN A 171 -8.59 -22.20 39.02
C GLN A 171 -7.79 -20.92 38.63
N PRO A 172 -6.82 -20.41 39.45
CA PRO A 172 -6.02 -19.24 39.06
C PRO A 172 -5.16 -19.50 37.83
N VAL A 173 -4.65 -20.72 37.65
CA VAL A 173 -3.83 -21.13 36.50
C VAL A 173 -4.67 -21.14 35.22
N LEU A 174 -5.85 -21.78 35.26
CA LEU A 174 -6.80 -21.79 34.15
C LEU A 174 -7.22 -20.35 33.75
N ALA A 175 -7.52 -19.52 34.75
CA ALA A 175 -7.87 -18.12 34.50
C ALA A 175 -6.71 -17.33 33.87
N MET A 176 -5.46 -17.60 34.26
CA MET A 176 -4.27 -17.01 33.66
C MET A 176 -4.07 -17.45 32.21
N MET A 177 -4.20 -18.75 31.93
CA MET A 177 -4.12 -19.30 30.57
C MET A 177 -5.21 -18.70 29.69
N MET A 178 -6.46 -18.64 30.18
CA MET A 178 -7.59 -18.04 29.48
C MET A 178 -7.29 -16.57 29.10
N ARG A 179 -6.79 -15.77 30.04
CA ARG A 179 -6.40 -14.36 29.78
C ARG A 179 -5.30 -14.28 28.72
N SER A 180 -4.28 -15.13 28.81
CA SER A 180 -3.19 -15.16 27.83
C SER A 180 -3.69 -15.43 26.43
N HIS A 181 -4.50 -16.47 26.24
CA HIS A 181 -5.05 -16.82 24.92
C HIS A 181 -5.98 -15.73 24.37
N ARG A 182 -6.83 -15.12 25.20
CA ARG A 182 -7.68 -13.98 24.79
C ARG A 182 -6.85 -12.78 24.36
N THR A 183 -5.79 -12.45 25.09
CA THR A 183 -4.87 -11.36 24.74
C THR A 183 -4.18 -11.65 23.41
N THR A 184 -3.70 -12.87 23.19
CA THR A 184 -3.07 -13.27 21.92
C THR A 184 -4.08 -13.18 20.77
N LEU A 185 -5.30 -13.66 20.95
CA LEU A 185 -6.36 -13.55 19.95
C LEU A 185 -6.63 -12.09 19.58
N GLN A 186 -6.74 -11.21 20.57
CA GLN A 186 -6.96 -9.77 20.35
C GLN A 186 -5.80 -9.12 19.59
N ILE A 187 -4.56 -9.50 19.88
CA ILE A 187 -3.37 -9.02 19.15
C ILE A 187 -3.44 -9.45 17.68
N VAL A 188 -3.77 -10.73 17.42
CA VAL A 188 -3.91 -11.28 16.08
C VAL A 188 -5.01 -10.53 15.32
N GLU A 189 -6.20 -10.36 15.92
CA GLU A 189 -7.31 -9.62 15.30
C GLU A 189 -6.94 -8.16 14.98
N THR A 190 -6.29 -7.48 15.94
CA THR A 190 -5.84 -6.10 15.73
C THR A 190 -4.79 -6.00 14.61
N LEU A 191 -3.86 -6.94 14.56
CA LEU A 191 -2.84 -6.99 13.50
C LEU A 191 -3.46 -7.13 12.11
N LEU A 192 -4.47 -7.98 12.00
CA LEU A 192 -5.19 -8.22 10.76
C LEU A 192 -6.01 -7.01 10.32
N ASP A 193 -6.67 -6.33 11.27
CA ASP A 193 -7.41 -5.11 10.99
C ASP A 193 -6.47 -4.00 10.49
N VAL A 194 -5.33 -3.80 11.17
CA VAL A 194 -4.29 -2.87 10.72
C VAL A 194 -3.83 -3.21 9.30
N TYR A 195 -3.60 -4.50 9.04
CA TYR A 195 -3.14 -4.95 7.74
C TYR A 195 -4.18 -4.72 6.62
N ARG A 196 -5.46 -4.99 6.87
CA ARG A 196 -6.55 -4.69 5.93
C ARG A 196 -6.69 -3.19 5.70
N ASN A 197 -6.69 -2.42 6.78
CA ASN A 197 -6.82 -0.97 6.71
C ASN A 197 -5.70 -0.29 5.92
N ASP A 198 -4.46 -0.79 6.04
CA ASP A 198 -3.30 -0.28 5.29
C ASP A 198 -3.41 -0.53 3.79
N ASN A 199 -4.09 -1.60 3.37
CA ASN A 199 -4.19 -1.97 1.95
C ASN A 199 -5.50 -1.50 1.28
N GLU A 200 -6.62 -1.58 1.97
CA GLU A 200 -7.97 -1.34 1.42
C GLU A 200 -8.56 -0.01 1.88
N GLY A 201 -7.93 0.62 2.89
CA GLY A 201 -8.54 1.73 3.63
C GLY A 201 -9.67 1.26 4.55
N ILE A 202 -10.05 2.12 5.49
CA ILE A 202 -11.16 1.84 6.40
C ILE A 202 -12.48 2.15 5.70
N GLN A 203 -13.32 1.14 5.51
CA GLN A 203 -14.69 1.33 5.07
C GLN A 203 -15.57 1.64 6.28
N LEU A 204 -16.15 2.84 6.32
CA LEU A 204 -16.98 3.31 7.41
C LEU A 204 -18.47 3.15 7.10
N ASN A 205 -19.22 2.55 8.01
CA ASN A 205 -20.67 2.65 8.03
C ASN A 205 -21.09 3.89 8.82
N ALA A 206 -20.93 5.06 8.18
CA ALA A 206 -21.07 6.35 8.83
C ALA A 206 -22.54 6.77 9.01
N VAL A 207 -22.98 6.78 10.27
CA VAL A 207 -24.33 7.21 10.72
C VAL A 207 -24.20 8.38 11.73
N PRO A 208 -25.29 9.09 12.07
CA PRO A 208 -25.28 10.02 13.19
C PRO A 208 -24.98 9.30 14.51
N VAL A 209 -23.94 9.73 15.23
CA VAL A 209 -23.51 9.15 16.52
C VAL A 209 -23.42 10.24 17.57
N ASP A 210 -24.02 10.01 18.73
CA ASP A 210 -23.82 10.83 19.93
C ASP A 210 -22.60 10.28 20.71
N LEU A 211 -21.50 11.00 20.71
CA LEU A 211 -20.27 10.63 21.41
C LEU A 211 -20.44 10.57 22.92
N VAL A 212 -21.39 11.31 23.50
CA VAL A 212 -21.69 11.26 24.94
C VAL A 212 -22.22 9.88 25.31
N LYS A 213 -23.29 9.47 24.62
CA LYS A 213 -23.91 8.16 24.81
C LYS A 213 -22.92 7.01 24.59
N LEU A 214 -22.17 7.09 23.49
CA LEU A 214 -21.18 6.07 23.16
C LEU A 214 -20.08 5.97 24.24
N THR A 215 -19.60 7.09 24.76
CA THR A 215 -18.59 7.13 25.82
C THR A 215 -19.11 6.57 27.14
N GLU A 216 -20.36 6.85 27.50
CA GLU A 216 -21.00 6.27 28.69
C GLU A 216 -21.14 4.76 28.61
N GLU A 217 -21.54 4.23 27.45
CA GLU A 217 -21.64 2.79 27.18
C GLU A 217 -20.29 2.09 27.35
N VAL A 218 -19.22 2.65 26.74
CA VAL A 218 -17.85 2.13 26.85
C VAL A 218 -17.36 2.20 28.31
N THR A 219 -17.59 3.31 28.98
CA THR A 219 -17.22 3.51 30.39
C THR A 219 -17.86 2.45 31.28
N THR A 220 -19.15 2.17 31.05
CA THR A 220 -19.88 1.13 31.79
C THR A 220 -19.28 -0.25 31.59
N THR A 221 -18.89 -0.60 30.38
CA THR A 221 -18.24 -1.89 30.07
C THR A 221 -16.88 -2.04 30.76
N LEU A 222 -16.14 -0.95 30.93
CA LEU A 222 -14.80 -0.96 31.53
C LEU A 222 -14.77 -0.76 33.05
N ARG A 223 -15.93 -0.59 33.71
CA ARG A 223 -16.01 -0.40 35.18
C ARG A 223 -15.36 -1.50 36.00
N GLU A 224 -15.57 -2.75 35.61
CA GLU A 224 -14.98 -3.90 36.34
C GLU A 224 -13.44 -3.89 36.21
N LEU A 225 -12.93 -3.57 35.03
CA LEU A 225 -11.48 -3.44 34.82
C LEU A 225 -10.90 -2.33 35.71
N ALA A 226 -11.53 -1.16 35.72
CA ALA A 226 -11.11 -0.03 36.54
C ALA A 226 -11.18 -0.36 38.02
N ALA A 227 -12.29 -0.99 38.48
CA ALA A 227 -12.46 -1.42 39.86
C ALA A 227 -11.38 -2.42 40.32
N SER A 228 -10.98 -3.36 39.47
CA SER A 228 -9.92 -4.33 39.76
C SER A 228 -8.56 -3.66 40.02
N ARG A 229 -8.34 -2.50 39.44
CA ARG A 229 -7.15 -1.65 39.63
C ARG A 229 -7.34 -0.53 40.65
N ARG A 230 -8.54 -0.41 41.22
CA ARG A 230 -8.97 0.69 42.12
C ARG A 230 -8.91 2.06 41.45
N ILE A 231 -9.16 2.14 40.12
CA ILE A 231 -9.21 3.39 39.37
C ILE A 231 -10.63 3.95 39.40
N HIS A 232 -10.74 5.24 39.69
CA HIS A 232 -12.01 5.97 39.64
C HIS A 232 -12.15 6.61 38.24
N ILE A 233 -13.22 6.27 37.50
CA ILE A 233 -13.53 6.89 36.21
C ILE A 233 -14.61 7.97 36.44
N SER A 234 -14.36 9.17 35.92
CA SER A 234 -15.33 10.29 35.96
C SER A 234 -15.54 10.83 34.55
N LEU A 235 -16.79 11.22 34.26
CA LEU A 235 -17.17 11.90 33.04
C LEU A 235 -17.33 13.40 33.35
N ASN A 236 -16.73 14.25 32.51
CA ASN A 236 -16.79 15.69 32.60
C ASN A 236 -17.42 16.25 31.34
N TYR A 237 -18.58 16.87 31.44
CA TYR A 237 -19.35 17.42 30.33
C TYR A 237 -19.08 18.93 30.11
N GLY A 238 -18.00 19.47 30.67
CA GLY A 238 -17.65 20.90 30.62
C GLY A 238 -18.43 21.75 31.61
N THR A 239 -18.57 23.05 31.34
CA THR A 239 -19.17 24.04 32.26
C THR A 239 -20.68 23.96 32.38
N SER A 240 -21.35 23.01 31.78
CA SER A 240 -22.83 22.90 31.78
C SER A 240 -23.27 21.73 32.64
N ASP A 241 -24.13 21.95 33.58
CA ASP A 241 -24.80 20.94 34.41
C ASP A 241 -25.77 20.06 33.59
N PHE A 242 -26.07 20.44 32.36
CA PHE A 242 -26.93 19.70 31.47
C PHE A 242 -26.09 18.83 30.52
N ARG A 243 -26.50 17.57 30.35
CA ARG A 243 -25.96 16.63 29.37
C ARG A 243 -26.06 17.23 27.97
N LYS A 244 -24.91 17.49 27.32
CA LYS A 244 -24.85 17.97 25.95
C LYS A 244 -24.72 16.76 25.02
N PHE A 245 -25.40 16.85 23.89
CA PHE A 245 -25.21 15.87 22.81
C PHE A 245 -24.02 16.30 21.95
N LEU A 246 -23.11 15.38 21.67
CA LEU A 246 -21.98 15.60 20.79
C LEU A 246 -22.18 14.79 19.50
N TRP A 247 -22.99 15.32 18.61
CA TRP A 247 -23.30 14.63 17.35
C TRP A 247 -22.17 14.74 16.33
N VAL A 248 -21.76 13.58 15.81
CA VAL A 248 -20.81 13.43 14.71
C VAL A 248 -21.37 12.46 13.68
N LYS A 249 -20.84 12.49 12.45
CA LYS A 249 -21.11 11.46 11.46
C LYS A 249 -19.98 10.44 11.54
N GLY A 250 -20.29 9.19 11.93
CA GLY A 250 -19.26 8.18 12.10
C GLY A 250 -19.80 6.77 12.21
N ASP A 251 -18.89 5.81 12.24
CA ASP A 251 -19.16 4.40 12.48
C ASP A 251 -19.11 4.14 14.00
N PRO A 252 -20.25 3.79 14.63
CA PRO A 252 -20.31 3.65 16.08
C PRO A 252 -19.39 2.54 16.62
N LEU A 253 -19.22 1.44 15.87
CA LEU A 253 -18.36 0.33 16.30
C LEU A 253 -16.89 0.71 16.27
N GLN A 254 -16.46 1.43 15.22
CA GLN A 254 -15.08 1.90 15.11
C GLN A 254 -14.77 2.99 16.16
N LEU A 255 -15.70 3.92 16.40
CA LEU A 255 -15.54 4.94 17.43
C LEU A 255 -15.55 4.36 18.83
N GLN A 256 -16.41 3.38 19.10
CA GLN A 256 -16.40 2.61 20.35
C GLN A 256 -15.04 1.97 20.61
N ARG A 257 -14.44 1.40 19.57
CA ARG A 257 -13.10 0.79 19.65
C ARG A 257 -12.01 1.82 20.00
N VAL A 258 -12.06 3.01 19.41
CA VAL A 258 -11.13 4.10 19.77
C VAL A 258 -11.27 4.48 21.24
N ILE A 259 -12.50 4.76 21.69
CA ILE A 259 -12.76 5.17 23.08
C ILE A 259 -12.33 4.07 24.05
N ALA A 260 -12.67 2.82 23.77
CA ALA A 260 -12.28 1.67 24.59
C ALA A 260 -10.76 1.51 24.68
N ASN A 261 -10.04 1.70 23.57
CA ASN A 261 -8.57 1.63 23.55
C ASN A 261 -7.94 2.74 24.37
N LEU A 262 -8.38 4.00 24.21
CA LEU A 262 -7.84 5.13 24.99
C LEU A 262 -8.13 4.96 26.48
N LEU A 263 -9.34 4.53 26.86
CA LEU A 263 -9.70 4.28 28.25
C LEU A 263 -8.92 3.12 28.86
N THR A 264 -8.76 2.03 28.12
CA THR A 264 -7.98 0.87 28.59
C THR A 264 -6.52 1.26 28.82
N ASN A 265 -5.95 2.06 27.92
CA ASN A 265 -4.60 2.60 28.12
C ASN A 265 -4.52 3.47 29.36
N ALA A 266 -5.43 4.42 29.56
CA ALA A 266 -5.48 5.29 30.73
C ALA A 266 -5.61 4.49 32.05
N ILE A 267 -6.47 3.44 32.07
CA ILE A 267 -6.60 2.55 33.23
C ILE A 267 -5.31 1.76 33.48
N HIS A 268 -4.60 1.33 32.46
CA HIS A 268 -3.37 0.56 32.60
C HIS A 268 -2.19 1.42 33.08
N HIS A 269 -2.08 2.66 32.61
CA HIS A 269 -0.98 3.56 32.92
C HIS A 269 -1.20 4.40 34.19
N SER A 270 -2.44 4.52 34.64
CA SER A 270 -2.73 5.18 35.95
C SER A 270 -2.17 4.38 37.12
N SER A 271 -1.69 5.09 38.12
CA SER A 271 -1.31 4.51 39.39
C SER A 271 -2.49 3.85 40.12
N ARG A 272 -2.28 2.81 40.85
CA ARG A 272 -3.33 2.11 41.62
C ARG A 272 -3.98 3.07 42.62
N GLY A 273 -5.28 3.24 42.58
CA GLY A 273 -6.04 4.22 43.35
C GLY A 273 -6.14 5.60 42.67
N GLY A 274 -5.62 5.73 41.46
CA GLY A 274 -5.69 6.98 40.69
C GLY A 274 -7.08 7.25 40.03
N LYS A 275 -7.13 8.30 39.24
CA LYS A 275 -8.32 8.76 38.56
C LYS A 275 -8.10 8.79 37.03
N VAL A 276 -9.11 8.39 36.28
CA VAL A 276 -9.22 8.63 34.85
C VAL A 276 -10.42 9.54 34.61
N GLU A 277 -10.20 10.67 33.97
CA GLU A 277 -11.25 11.60 33.63
C GLU A 277 -11.47 11.63 32.11
N ILE A 278 -12.74 11.60 31.69
CA ILE A 278 -13.11 11.73 30.28
C ILE A 278 -13.79 13.07 30.13
N ALA A 279 -13.16 14.00 29.45
CA ALA A 279 -13.73 15.31 29.14
C ALA A 279 -14.36 15.31 27.75
N LEU A 280 -15.61 15.72 27.69
CA LEU A 280 -16.44 15.80 26.49
C LEU A 280 -16.67 17.29 26.18
N GLU A 281 -15.96 17.82 25.18
CA GLU A 281 -15.95 19.24 24.86
C GLU A 281 -16.71 19.52 23.58
N PRO A 282 -17.88 20.17 23.68
CA PRO A 282 -18.64 20.56 22.49
C PRO A 282 -17.98 21.74 21.78
N GLY A 283 -17.90 21.68 20.46
CA GLY A 283 -17.40 22.73 19.60
C GLY A 283 -18.29 22.97 18.39
N SER A 284 -18.22 24.16 17.81
CA SER A 284 -18.99 24.48 16.61
C SER A 284 -18.51 23.76 15.34
N ILE A 285 -17.23 23.51 15.24
CA ILE A 285 -16.60 22.87 14.08
C ILE A 285 -16.25 21.42 14.40
N TYR A 286 -15.75 21.15 15.59
CA TYR A 286 -15.32 19.83 16.04
C TYR A 286 -15.90 19.49 17.40
N GLN A 287 -16.26 18.22 17.59
CA GLN A 287 -16.53 17.63 18.88
C GLN A 287 -15.26 16.96 19.39
N THR A 288 -14.86 17.22 20.64
CA THR A 288 -13.61 16.72 21.20
C THR A 288 -13.86 15.79 22.38
N VAL A 289 -13.15 14.67 22.40
CA VAL A 289 -13.11 13.72 23.53
C VAL A 289 -11.69 13.65 24.03
N LYS A 290 -11.48 13.89 25.32
CA LYS A 290 -10.17 13.78 26.00
C LYS A 290 -10.25 12.71 27.08
N VAL A 291 -9.27 11.84 27.12
CA VAL A 291 -9.07 10.84 28.18
C VAL A 291 -7.82 11.27 28.95
N ILE A 292 -7.98 11.61 30.20
CA ILE A 292 -6.95 12.18 31.07
C ILE A 292 -6.66 11.17 32.17
N ASP A 293 -5.42 10.73 32.29
CA ASP A 293 -4.97 9.83 33.35
C ASP A 293 -4.10 10.52 34.39
N THR A 294 -3.89 9.85 35.51
CA THR A 294 -3.01 10.32 36.60
C THR A 294 -1.75 9.45 36.69
N GLY A 295 -1.26 8.96 35.57
CA GLY A 295 -0.05 8.14 35.48
C GLY A 295 1.24 8.96 35.48
N ALA A 296 2.32 8.34 35.03
CA ALA A 296 3.63 8.96 34.91
C ALA A 296 3.76 10.00 33.80
N GLY A 297 2.73 10.07 32.90
CA GLY A 297 2.80 10.86 31.69
C GLY A 297 3.63 10.17 30.60
N VAL A 298 3.95 10.91 29.56
CA VAL A 298 4.72 10.44 28.39
C VAL A 298 5.96 11.31 28.23
N GLN A 299 7.10 10.72 27.90
CA GLN A 299 8.31 11.49 27.60
C GLN A 299 8.09 12.34 26.33
N SER A 300 8.60 13.57 26.31
CA SER A 300 8.34 14.52 25.20
C SER A 300 8.78 13.97 23.84
N GLU A 301 9.89 13.21 23.84
CA GLU A 301 10.42 12.58 22.63
C GLU A 301 9.53 11.44 22.13
N GLU A 302 8.81 10.77 23.05
CA GLU A 302 7.95 9.62 22.73
C GLU A 302 6.59 10.05 22.15
N ILE A 303 6.10 11.26 22.48
CA ILE A 303 4.77 11.75 22.07
C ILE A 303 4.59 11.67 20.55
N LEU A 304 5.63 11.98 19.78
CA LEU A 304 5.60 11.97 18.31
C LEU A 304 5.42 10.55 17.73
N HIS A 305 5.89 9.55 18.48
CA HIS A 305 5.93 8.15 18.01
C HIS A 305 4.80 7.27 18.56
N LEU A 306 4.01 7.76 19.53
CA LEU A 306 2.95 6.97 20.21
C LEU A 306 1.94 6.34 19.25
N PHE A 307 1.69 6.99 18.12
CA PHE A 307 0.75 6.55 17.10
C PHE A 307 1.41 5.81 15.93
N GLU A 308 2.70 5.46 16.07
CA GLU A 308 3.41 4.63 15.10
C GLU A 308 3.14 3.15 15.35
N ARG A 309 3.28 2.37 14.30
CA ARG A 309 3.05 0.92 14.32
C ARG A 309 4.08 0.20 15.18
N PHE A 310 3.61 -0.65 16.10
CA PHE A 310 4.43 -1.41 17.04
C PHE A 310 5.23 -0.57 18.03
N TYR A 311 4.97 0.72 18.12
CA TYR A 311 5.66 1.55 19.09
C TYR A 311 5.19 1.26 20.51
N GLN A 312 6.14 1.10 21.43
CA GLN A 312 5.96 0.90 22.86
C GLN A 312 6.97 1.78 23.58
N GLY A 313 6.52 2.65 24.49
CA GLY A 313 7.39 3.52 25.25
C GLY A 313 8.38 2.74 26.11
N GLN A 314 9.54 3.36 26.42
CA GLN A 314 10.62 2.70 27.17
C GLN A 314 10.25 2.40 28.64
N SER A 315 9.34 3.17 29.22
CA SER A 315 8.90 3.00 30.62
C SER A 315 7.99 1.79 30.82
N ASP A 316 7.53 1.12 29.77
CA ASP A 316 6.41 0.18 29.82
C ASP A 316 6.79 -1.29 29.64
N ARG A 317 8.01 -1.67 29.99
CA ARG A 317 8.44 -3.08 29.94
C ARG A 317 7.59 -4.04 30.79
N GLN A 318 6.69 -3.54 31.63
CA GLN A 318 5.81 -4.33 32.51
C GLN A 318 4.35 -4.44 32.02
N THR A 319 3.87 -3.52 31.17
CA THR A 319 2.53 -3.56 30.58
C THR A 319 2.65 -3.88 29.08
N LYS A 320 2.69 -5.17 28.75
CA LYS A 320 2.85 -5.66 27.36
C LYS A 320 1.59 -5.35 26.51
N GLY A 321 1.54 -4.17 25.91
CA GLY A 321 0.64 -3.86 24.81
C GLY A 321 1.23 -4.37 23.47
N SER A 322 0.42 -4.46 22.41
CA SER A 322 0.89 -4.82 21.06
C SER A 322 1.55 -3.66 20.30
N GLY A 323 1.42 -2.41 20.81
CA GLY A 323 1.80 -1.20 20.06
C GLY A 323 0.94 -0.92 18.82
N LEU A 324 -0.20 -1.61 18.67
CA LEU A 324 -1.10 -1.47 17.53
C LEU A 324 -2.36 -0.67 17.83
N GLY A 325 -2.74 -0.58 19.11
CA GLY A 325 -4.00 0.04 19.53
C GLY A 325 -4.08 1.53 19.17
N LEU A 326 -3.06 2.31 19.53
CA LEU A 326 -3.02 3.75 19.23
C LEU A 326 -2.88 4.00 17.72
N TYR A 327 -2.08 3.20 17.02
CA TYR A 327 -1.97 3.27 15.57
C TYR A 327 -3.33 3.05 14.89
N LEU A 328 -4.05 2.00 15.27
CA LEU A 328 -5.40 1.73 14.76
C LEU A 328 -6.38 2.85 15.13
N SER A 329 -6.30 3.38 16.36
CA SER A 329 -7.13 4.51 16.77
C SER A 329 -6.90 5.73 15.88
N ARG A 330 -5.66 6.02 15.51
CA ARG A 330 -5.30 7.08 14.58
C ARG A 330 -5.90 6.84 13.20
N GLN A 331 -5.74 5.65 12.63
CA GLN A 331 -6.34 5.31 11.34
C GLN A 331 -7.86 5.49 11.34
N ILE A 332 -8.55 5.03 12.39
CA ILE A 332 -9.99 5.18 12.52
C ILE A 332 -10.39 6.65 12.56
N ILE A 333 -9.77 7.46 13.40
CA ILE A 333 -10.09 8.89 13.55
C ILE A 333 -9.79 9.66 12.25
N GLU A 334 -8.66 9.39 11.59
CA GLU A 334 -8.32 10.00 10.31
C GLU A 334 -9.32 9.62 9.20
N ALA A 335 -9.78 8.37 9.17
CA ALA A 335 -10.82 7.93 8.24
C ALA A 335 -12.17 8.65 8.46
N HIS A 336 -12.45 9.08 9.69
CA HIS A 336 -13.61 9.91 10.02
C HIS A 336 -13.41 11.43 9.75
N GLY A 337 -12.25 11.82 9.16
CA GLY A 337 -11.91 13.22 8.93
C GLY A 337 -11.53 13.99 10.19
N GLY A 338 -11.17 13.27 11.26
CA GLY A 338 -10.77 13.81 12.54
C GLY A 338 -9.25 13.88 12.74
N THR A 339 -8.87 14.21 13.97
CA THR A 339 -7.46 14.26 14.41
C THR A 339 -7.38 13.65 15.80
N ILE A 340 -6.33 12.85 16.05
CA ILE A 340 -6.00 12.29 17.37
C ILE A 340 -4.60 12.77 17.77
N TRP A 341 -4.41 13.05 19.07
CA TRP A 341 -3.11 13.49 19.62
C TRP A 341 -2.96 13.05 21.07
N ALA A 342 -1.74 13.20 21.58
CA ALA A 342 -1.42 13.01 22.99
C ALA A 342 -0.61 14.21 23.49
N GLU A 343 -0.78 14.53 24.77
CA GLU A 343 -0.03 15.57 25.49
C GLU A 343 0.11 15.19 26.95
N ASN A 344 0.99 15.84 27.68
CA ASN A 344 1.08 15.66 29.12
C ASN A 344 0.09 16.58 29.84
N GLY A 345 -0.57 16.06 30.87
CA GLY A 345 -1.48 16.82 31.72
C GLY A 345 -0.73 17.87 32.56
N GLN A 346 -1.34 19.05 32.78
CA GLN A 346 -0.75 20.11 33.60
C GLN A 346 -0.53 19.68 35.07
N ALA A 347 -1.35 18.78 35.58
CA ALA A 347 -1.25 18.22 36.94
C ALA A 347 -0.48 16.89 37.00
N GLY A 348 0.21 16.51 35.92
CA GLY A 348 0.82 15.20 35.72
C GLY A 348 -0.12 14.25 34.95
N GLY A 349 0.42 13.06 34.57
CA GLY A 349 -0.29 12.10 33.74
C GLY A 349 -0.29 12.44 32.26
N ALA A 350 -1.00 11.67 31.46
CA ALA A 350 -1.14 11.88 30.04
C ALA A 350 -2.59 12.24 29.65
N VAL A 351 -2.72 12.96 28.57
CA VAL A 351 -4.00 13.30 27.92
C VAL A 351 -3.95 12.72 26.52
N PHE A 352 -4.84 11.78 26.23
CA PHE A 352 -5.09 11.29 24.89
C PHE A 352 -6.41 11.88 24.38
N ALA A 353 -6.36 12.56 23.26
CA ALA A 353 -7.52 13.29 22.77
C ALA A 353 -7.75 13.05 21.29
N PHE A 354 -9.02 13.07 20.90
CA PHE A 354 -9.40 13.13 19.50
C PHE A 354 -10.52 14.12 19.26
N ARG A 355 -10.61 14.62 18.04
CA ARG A 355 -11.70 15.48 17.59
C ARG A 355 -12.26 15.01 16.27
N LEU A 356 -13.58 15.15 16.12
CA LEU A 356 -14.31 14.79 14.91
C LEU A 356 -15.15 15.96 14.44
N PRO A 357 -15.40 16.12 13.11
CA PRO A 357 -16.27 17.16 12.58
C PRO A 357 -17.66 17.09 13.18
N THR A 358 -18.18 18.23 13.60
CA THR A 358 -19.54 18.36 14.17
C THR A 358 -20.58 18.08 13.10
N LEU A 359 -21.60 17.29 13.42
CA LEU A 359 -22.78 17.13 12.60
C LEU A 359 -23.70 18.34 12.81
N PRO A 360 -23.93 19.21 11.79
CA PRO A 360 -24.57 20.50 11.98
C PRO A 360 -26.05 20.45 12.39
N HIS A 361 -26.72 19.32 12.21
CA HIS A 361 -28.13 19.15 12.55
C HIS A 361 -28.27 17.91 13.45
N SER A 362 -28.80 18.10 14.65
CA SER A 362 -29.26 17.01 15.50
C SER A 362 -30.32 16.21 14.72
N PRO A 363 -30.20 14.89 14.56
CA PRO A 363 -31.30 14.12 14.04
C PRO A 363 -32.50 14.34 14.98
N VAL A 364 -33.62 14.82 14.42
CA VAL A 364 -34.88 14.92 15.15
C VAL A 364 -35.21 13.49 15.62
N VAL A 365 -35.16 13.27 16.93
CA VAL A 365 -35.55 12.02 17.57
C VAL A 365 -37.08 11.92 17.59
#